data_5afbbdbcbd5c9d741885fb048e25a2a5
#
_entry.id   5afbbdbcbd5c9d741885fb048e25a2a5
#
_cell.length_a   1.000
_cell.length_b   1.000
_cell.length_c   1.000
_cell.angle_alpha   90.00
_cell.angle_beta   90.00
_cell.angle_gamma   90.00
#
_symmetry.space_group_name_H-M   'P 1'
#
loop_
_entity.id
_entity.type
_entity.pdbx_description
1 polymer ?
#
loop_
_entity_poly.entity_id
_entity_poly.type
_entity_poly.pdbx_seq_one_letter_code
_entity_poly.pdbx_strand_id
1 'polypeptide(L)'
;MTIALSANTPRVSYTVSQGATQTAFTVNFEFFDDADLNFYVDGTKKTLTTHYTVSGGNGSTGTINTTSGNSVTGASGGSTVVITRDIALARVTDFPSSGAFQVATLNTELDRFTAIASDICLLYTSPSPRDGLLSRMPSSA
;
A
#
# COMPACT_ATOMS: atom_id res chain seq x y z
N MET A 1 -15.99 -8.16 6.36
CA MET A 1 -15.01 -8.25 5.28
C MET A 1 -13.82 -9.05 5.78
N THR A 2 -13.21 -9.83 4.95
CA THR A 2 -12.05 -10.67 5.32
C THR A 2 -10.95 -10.47 4.30
N ILE A 3 -9.76 -10.10 4.76
CA ILE A 3 -8.58 -9.95 3.88
C ILE A 3 -7.92 -11.32 3.72
N ALA A 4 -7.81 -11.78 2.49
CA ALA A 4 -7.07 -13.00 2.16
C ALA A 4 -5.60 -12.67 1.87
N LEU A 5 -4.69 -13.22 2.64
CA LEU A 5 -3.25 -12.96 2.51
C LEU A 5 -2.73 -13.29 1.10
N SER A 6 -3.23 -14.34 0.49
CA SER A 6 -2.82 -14.79 -0.86
C SER A 6 -3.24 -13.84 -1.99
N ALA A 7 -4.28 -13.03 -1.77
CA ALA A 7 -4.80 -12.08 -2.76
C ALA A 7 -4.39 -10.63 -2.47
N ASN A 8 -3.75 -10.39 -1.35
CA ASN A 8 -3.46 -9.05 -0.85
C ASN A 8 -1.97 -8.73 -1.02
N THR A 9 -1.56 -8.44 -2.25
CA THR A 9 -0.22 -7.93 -2.52
C THR A 9 -0.22 -6.42 -2.32
N PRO A 10 0.42 -5.88 -1.28
CA PRO A 10 0.33 -4.47 -0.91
C PRO A 10 1.20 -3.56 -1.80
N ARG A 11 1.29 -3.88 -3.08
CA ARG A 11 2.03 -3.12 -4.06
C ARG A 11 1.43 -3.27 -5.45
N VAL A 12 1.31 -2.16 -6.15
CA VAL A 12 0.96 -2.14 -7.58
C VAL A 12 1.86 -1.13 -8.30
N SER A 13 2.21 -1.42 -9.55
CA SER A 13 2.98 -0.52 -10.37
C SER A 13 2.31 -0.31 -11.73
N TYR A 14 2.44 0.91 -12.25
CA TYR A 14 1.95 1.33 -13.56
C TYR A 14 3.07 1.97 -14.35
N THR A 15 2.99 1.85 -15.67
CA THR A 15 3.87 2.58 -16.58
C THR A 15 3.00 3.55 -17.38
N VAL A 16 3.30 4.82 -17.28
CA VAL A 16 2.69 5.88 -18.11
C VAL A 16 3.58 6.06 -19.32
N SER A 17 3.07 5.73 -20.51
CA SER A 17 3.85 5.82 -21.75
C SER A 17 4.29 7.26 -22.02
N GLN A 18 5.41 7.40 -22.69
CA GLN A 18 5.96 8.72 -23.07
C GLN A 18 4.90 9.59 -23.76
N GLY A 19 4.72 10.79 -23.25
CA GLY A 19 3.76 11.77 -23.76
C GLY A 19 2.32 11.53 -23.34
N ALA A 20 1.99 10.36 -22.77
CA ALA A 20 0.67 10.11 -22.21
C ALA A 20 0.53 10.78 -20.85
N THR A 21 -0.68 11.18 -20.49
CA THR A 21 -0.98 11.77 -19.19
C THR A 21 -2.04 10.93 -18.49
N GLN A 22 -1.78 10.57 -17.23
CA GLN A 22 -2.70 9.80 -16.42
C GLN A 22 -2.94 10.51 -15.08
N THR A 23 -4.21 10.52 -14.66
CA THR A 23 -4.65 11.23 -13.45
C THR A 23 -5.24 10.30 -12.40
N ALA A 24 -5.59 9.07 -12.76
CA ALA A 24 -6.20 8.10 -11.85
C ALA A 24 -5.45 6.76 -11.90
N PHE A 25 -5.19 6.18 -10.74
CA PHE A 25 -4.47 4.92 -10.57
C PHE A 25 -5.23 4.02 -9.61
N THR A 26 -5.65 2.86 -10.08
CA THR A 26 -6.39 1.91 -9.25
C THR A 26 -5.47 1.30 -8.19
N VAL A 27 -5.96 1.21 -6.97
CA VAL A 27 -5.32 0.46 -5.88
C VAL A 27 -6.05 -0.88 -5.77
N ASN A 28 -5.40 -1.96 -6.17
CA ASN A 28 -5.98 -3.30 -6.29
C ASN A 28 -5.85 -4.14 -5.00
N PHE A 29 -5.37 -3.55 -3.94
CA PHE A 29 -5.31 -4.15 -2.61
C PHE A 29 -6.11 -3.32 -1.61
N GLU A 30 -6.51 -3.94 -0.52
CA GLU A 30 -7.30 -3.31 0.53
C GLU A 30 -6.42 -2.42 1.42
N PHE A 31 -6.95 -1.28 1.83
CA PHE A 31 -6.32 -0.34 2.77
C PHE A 31 -7.40 0.27 3.67
N PHE A 32 -7.01 0.87 4.78
CA PHE A 32 -7.95 1.37 5.79
C PHE A 32 -8.04 2.90 5.78
N ASP A 33 -6.91 3.57 5.74
CA ASP A 33 -6.81 5.02 5.73
C ASP A 33 -6.06 5.52 4.49
N ASP A 34 -6.36 6.72 4.05
CA ASP A 34 -5.66 7.36 2.94
C ASP A 34 -4.16 7.48 3.20
N ALA A 35 -3.78 7.68 4.47
CA ALA A 35 -2.39 7.77 4.92
C ALA A 35 -1.62 6.44 4.84
N ASP A 36 -2.33 5.32 4.73
CA ASP A 36 -1.71 4.00 4.56
C ASP A 36 -1.08 3.83 3.17
N LEU A 37 -1.39 4.72 2.22
CA LEU A 37 -0.90 4.63 0.86
C LEU A 37 0.28 5.55 0.60
N ASN A 38 1.34 4.98 0.09
CA ASN A 38 2.48 5.71 -0.44
C ASN A 38 2.45 5.70 -1.96
N PHE A 39 2.47 6.88 -2.56
CA PHE A 39 2.43 7.10 -4.00
C PHE A 39 3.77 7.64 -4.49
N TYR A 40 4.42 6.91 -5.38
CA TYR A 40 5.71 7.27 -5.95
C TYR A 40 5.58 7.46 -7.47
N VAL A 41 6.24 8.47 -7.99
CA VAL A 41 6.40 8.70 -9.43
C VAL A 41 7.90 8.78 -9.71
N ASP A 42 8.40 7.90 -10.55
CA ASP A 42 9.83 7.78 -10.90
C ASP A 42 10.75 7.75 -9.66
N GLY A 43 10.32 6.98 -8.65
CA GLY A 43 11.02 6.84 -7.38
C GLY A 43 10.84 7.99 -6.39
N THR A 44 10.16 9.07 -6.78
CA THR A 44 9.90 10.21 -5.90
C THR A 44 8.56 10.07 -5.19
N LYS A 45 8.58 10.07 -3.85
CA LYS A 45 7.37 10.03 -3.04
C LYS A 45 6.57 11.32 -3.19
N LYS A 46 5.29 11.20 -3.45
CA LYS A 46 4.35 12.33 -3.55
C LYS A 46 3.60 12.51 -2.22
N THR A 47 3.17 13.71 -1.95
CA THR A 47 2.49 14.08 -0.71
C THR A 47 0.98 13.98 -0.86
N LEU A 48 0.33 13.28 0.07
CA LEU A 48 -1.12 13.19 0.16
C LEU A 48 -1.73 14.59 0.29
N THR A 49 -2.88 14.81 -0.27
CA THR A 49 -3.64 16.06 -0.37
C THR A 49 -3.01 17.13 -1.25
N THR A 50 -1.69 17.24 -1.30
CA THR A 50 -0.98 18.21 -2.16
C THR A 50 -0.88 17.71 -3.61
N HIS A 51 -0.40 16.49 -3.80
CA HIS A 51 -0.15 15.93 -5.12
C HIS A 51 -1.23 14.95 -5.56
N TYR A 52 -1.88 14.29 -4.61
CA TYR A 52 -2.93 13.32 -4.89
C TYR A 52 -3.96 13.25 -3.75
N THR A 53 -5.12 12.72 -4.08
CA THR A 53 -6.18 12.35 -3.14
C THR A 53 -6.49 10.88 -3.32
N VAL A 54 -7.13 10.27 -2.33
CA VAL A 54 -7.52 8.87 -2.34
C VAL A 54 -9.03 8.77 -2.26
N SER A 55 -9.59 7.78 -2.93
CA SER A 55 -11.01 7.41 -2.81
C SER A 55 -11.12 5.90 -2.61
N GLY A 56 -12.08 5.48 -1.80
CA GLY A 56 -12.20 4.07 -1.40
C GLY A 56 -11.54 3.79 -0.05
N GLY A 57 -11.00 2.60 0.15
CA GLY A 57 -10.41 2.20 1.43
C GLY A 57 -11.42 1.71 2.44
N ASN A 58 -11.15 1.90 3.73
CA ASN A 58 -11.95 1.37 4.85
C ASN A 58 -12.10 -0.16 4.77
N GLY A 59 -10.98 -0.84 4.52
CA GLY A 59 -10.95 -2.29 4.31
C GLY A 59 -11.36 -2.72 2.90
N SER A 60 -11.31 -1.82 1.93
CA SER A 60 -11.61 -2.09 0.51
C SER A 60 -10.49 -1.55 -0.39
N THR A 61 -10.58 -1.90 -1.65
CA THR A 61 -9.75 -1.30 -2.71
C THR A 61 -10.15 0.15 -2.97
N GLY A 62 -9.37 0.86 -3.77
CA GLY A 62 -9.68 2.26 -4.06
C GLY A 62 -8.95 2.80 -5.28
N THR A 63 -8.87 4.12 -5.35
CA THR A 63 -8.20 4.82 -6.46
C THR A 63 -7.45 6.03 -5.93
N ILE A 64 -6.22 6.21 -6.39
CA ILE A 64 -5.47 7.45 -6.22
C ILE A 64 -5.80 8.36 -7.41
N ASN A 65 -6.20 9.59 -7.11
CA ASN A 65 -6.46 10.63 -8.09
C ASN A 65 -5.46 11.77 -7.88
N THR A 66 -4.74 12.16 -8.93
CA THR A 66 -3.83 13.30 -8.85
C THR A 66 -4.60 14.60 -8.75
N THR A 67 -4.08 15.55 -7.98
CA THR A 67 -4.67 16.90 -7.90
C THR A 67 -4.38 17.70 -9.17
N SER A 68 -5.10 18.79 -9.34
CA SER A 68 -4.92 19.68 -10.49
C SER A 68 -3.45 20.13 -10.60
N GLY A 69 -2.88 20.00 -11.79
CA GLY A 69 -1.47 20.33 -12.06
C GLY A 69 -0.45 19.25 -11.65
N ASN A 70 -0.88 18.15 -11.05
CA ASN A 70 -0.01 17.05 -10.59
C ASN A 70 -0.23 15.74 -11.37
N SER A 71 -0.90 15.80 -12.51
CA SER A 71 -1.04 14.65 -13.39
C SER A 71 0.31 14.03 -13.74
N VAL A 72 0.37 12.72 -13.84
CA VAL A 72 1.60 12.01 -14.23
C VAL A 72 1.67 11.98 -15.75
N THR A 73 2.64 12.68 -16.30
CA THR A 73 2.94 12.66 -17.75
C THR A 73 4.19 11.82 -17.96
N GLY A 74 4.11 10.86 -18.86
CA GLY A 74 5.23 9.97 -19.16
C GLY A 74 6.41 10.74 -19.75
N ALA A 75 7.55 10.67 -19.05
CA ALA A 75 8.82 11.21 -19.51
C ALA A 75 9.39 10.41 -20.71
N SER A 76 10.53 10.82 -21.23
CA SER A 76 11.24 10.06 -22.27
C SER A 76 11.55 8.65 -21.77
N GLY A 77 11.04 7.65 -22.45
CA GLY A 77 11.10 6.24 -22.00
C GLY A 77 9.94 5.79 -21.10
N GLY A 78 8.99 6.68 -20.80
CA GLY A 78 7.87 6.44 -19.90
C GLY A 78 8.17 6.81 -18.46
N SER A 79 7.13 6.96 -17.64
CA SER A 79 7.24 7.19 -16.19
C SER A 79 6.66 6.01 -15.43
N THR A 80 7.34 5.61 -14.37
CA THR A 80 6.89 4.50 -13.50
C THR A 80 6.18 5.06 -12.29
N VAL A 81 4.97 4.57 -12.05
CA VAL A 81 4.19 4.85 -10.84
C VAL A 81 4.17 3.61 -9.97
N VAL A 82 4.47 3.76 -8.70
CA VAL A 82 4.41 2.68 -7.71
C VAL A 82 3.54 3.13 -6.55
N ILE A 83 2.59 2.28 -6.20
CA ILE A 83 1.73 2.48 -5.03
C ILE A 83 2.01 1.32 -4.07
N THR A 84 2.31 1.66 -2.83
CA THR A 84 2.52 0.66 -1.77
C THR A 84 1.63 0.99 -0.57
N ARG A 85 1.26 -0.04 0.17
CA ARG A 85 0.63 0.13 1.47
C ARG A 85 1.70 0.07 2.57
N ASP A 86 1.53 0.89 3.58
CA ASP A 86 2.36 0.95 4.78
C ASP A 86 1.47 1.33 5.97
N ILE A 87 0.85 0.33 6.58
CA ILE A 87 -0.04 0.54 7.71
C ILE A 87 0.79 0.77 8.97
N ALA A 88 0.51 1.85 9.68
CA ALA A 88 1.18 2.14 10.94
C ALA A 88 1.00 0.99 11.94
N LEU A 89 2.11 0.53 12.51
CA LEU A 89 2.13 -0.51 13.55
C LEU A 89 1.61 0.06 14.89
N ALA A 90 0.35 0.44 14.92
CA ALA A 90 -0.28 0.99 16.10
C ALA A 90 -1.70 0.45 16.21
N ARG A 91 -2.09 0.08 17.40
CA ARG A 91 -3.49 -0.20 17.71
C ARG A 91 -4.22 1.14 17.83
N VAL A 92 -5.18 1.36 16.95
CA VAL A 92 -5.98 2.59 16.93
C VAL A 92 -7.39 2.39 17.50
N THR A 93 -7.77 1.13 17.72
CA THR A 93 -9.09 0.76 18.21
C THR A 93 -9.02 0.41 19.69
N ASP A 94 -9.85 1.03 20.50
CA ASP A 94 -10.06 0.68 21.90
C ASP A 94 -11.44 0.04 22.06
N PHE A 95 -11.46 -1.13 22.72
CA PHE A 95 -12.70 -1.83 23.00
C PHE A 95 -13.21 -1.42 24.38
N PRO A 96 -14.51 -1.10 24.51
CA PRO A 96 -15.05 -0.74 25.81
C PRO A 96 -14.90 -1.90 26.80
N SER A 97 -14.46 -1.57 28.02
CA SER A 97 -14.31 -2.56 29.11
C SER A 97 -15.66 -3.07 29.66
N SER A 98 -16.74 -2.39 29.31
CA SER A 98 -18.12 -2.76 29.67
C SER A 98 -19.10 -2.29 28.58
N GLY A 99 -20.20 -3.00 28.43
CA GLY A 99 -21.23 -2.71 27.42
C GLY A 99 -21.23 -3.72 26.28
N ALA A 100 -21.97 -3.38 25.19
CA ALA A 100 -22.10 -4.27 24.03
C ALA A 100 -20.78 -4.41 23.27
N PHE A 101 -20.35 -5.64 23.06
CA PHE A 101 -19.17 -5.96 22.26
C PHE A 101 -19.50 -5.84 20.77
N GLN A 102 -18.74 -5.03 20.06
CA GLN A 102 -18.97 -4.78 18.64
C GLN A 102 -18.09 -5.72 17.78
N VAL A 103 -18.71 -6.74 17.23
CA VAL A 103 -18.05 -7.75 16.39
C VAL A 103 -17.47 -7.11 15.11
N ALA A 104 -18.17 -6.13 14.53
CA ALA A 104 -17.71 -5.42 13.34
C ALA A 104 -16.36 -4.71 13.58
N THR A 105 -16.21 -4.06 14.71
CA THR A 105 -14.96 -3.39 15.11
C THR A 105 -13.82 -4.39 15.29
N LEU A 106 -14.10 -5.54 15.92
CA LEU A 106 -13.13 -6.61 16.06
C LEU A 106 -12.68 -7.16 14.69
N ASN A 107 -13.61 -7.41 13.79
CA ASN A 107 -13.29 -7.89 12.45
C ASN A 107 -12.39 -6.89 11.69
N THR A 108 -12.69 -5.60 11.75
CA THR A 108 -11.85 -4.56 11.14
C THR A 108 -10.45 -4.56 11.71
N GLU A 109 -10.30 -4.72 13.02
CA GLU A 109 -8.98 -4.77 13.65
C GLU A 109 -8.20 -6.04 13.28
N LEU A 110 -8.86 -7.19 13.17
CA LEU A 110 -8.23 -8.42 12.68
C LEU A 110 -7.80 -8.33 11.23
N ASP A 111 -8.61 -7.73 10.37
CA ASP A 111 -8.27 -7.48 8.98
C ASP A 111 -7.07 -6.53 8.88
N ARG A 112 -7.02 -5.51 9.74
CA ARG A 112 -5.89 -4.60 9.84
C ARG A 112 -4.60 -5.32 10.24
N PHE A 113 -4.63 -6.23 11.21
CA PHE A 113 -3.48 -7.05 11.57
C PHE A 113 -3.03 -7.96 10.44
N THR A 114 -3.96 -8.54 9.70
CA THR A 114 -3.66 -9.36 8.52
C THR A 114 -2.95 -8.52 7.44
N ALA A 115 -3.42 -7.30 7.21
CA ALA A 115 -2.79 -6.37 6.26
C ALA A 115 -1.38 -5.98 6.70
N ILE A 116 -1.17 -5.67 7.98
CA ILE A 116 0.16 -5.38 8.55
C ILE A 116 1.10 -6.58 8.36
N ALA A 117 0.63 -7.80 8.63
CA ALA A 117 1.43 -9.01 8.41
C ALA A 117 1.82 -9.16 6.92
N SER A 118 0.91 -8.84 6.00
CA SER A 118 1.18 -8.84 4.56
C SER A 118 2.24 -7.81 4.18
N ASP A 119 2.19 -6.61 4.75
CA ASP A 119 3.17 -5.56 4.51
C ASP A 119 4.57 -5.97 5.00
N ILE A 120 4.66 -6.59 6.17
CA ILE A 120 5.91 -7.13 6.70
C ILE A 120 6.44 -8.25 5.81
N CYS A 121 5.60 -9.17 5.33
CA CYS A 121 6.00 -10.23 4.41
C CYS A 121 6.55 -9.65 3.11
N LEU A 122 5.94 -8.62 2.55
CA LEU A 122 6.45 -7.96 1.35
C LEU A 122 7.83 -7.35 1.57
N LEU A 123 8.05 -6.72 2.72
CA LEU A 123 9.33 -6.13 3.08
C LEU A 123 10.44 -7.20 3.15
N TYR A 124 10.15 -8.38 3.72
CA TYR A 124 11.10 -9.50 3.84
C TYR A 124 11.33 -10.25 2.53
N THR A 125 10.32 -10.38 1.68
CA THR A 125 10.42 -11.11 0.41
C THR A 125 10.88 -10.24 -0.74
N SER A 126 11.00 -8.94 -0.54
CA SER A 126 11.52 -8.01 -1.54
C SER A 126 12.96 -8.40 -1.89
N PRO A 127 13.29 -8.70 -3.17
CA PRO A 127 14.63 -9.12 -3.53
C PRO A 127 15.65 -8.01 -3.24
N SER A 128 16.57 -8.30 -2.33
CA SER A 128 17.68 -7.41 -2.04
C SER A 128 19.00 -8.21 -2.09
N PRO A 129 20.13 -7.58 -2.41
CA PRO A 129 21.43 -8.23 -2.34
C PRO A 129 21.74 -8.81 -0.96
N ARG A 130 21.14 -8.25 0.06
CA ARG A 130 21.29 -8.67 1.45
C ARG A 130 20.64 -10.03 1.71
N ASP A 131 19.49 -10.32 1.15
CA ASP A 131 18.80 -11.60 1.30
C ASP A 131 19.60 -12.72 0.62
N GLY A 132 20.17 -12.44 -0.54
CA GLY A 132 21.07 -13.36 -1.22
C GLY A 132 22.33 -13.69 -0.41
N LEU A 133 22.89 -12.73 0.31
CA LEU A 133 24.03 -12.94 1.18
C LEU A 133 23.68 -13.76 2.42
N LEU A 134 22.54 -13.51 3.05
CA LEU A 134 22.07 -14.25 4.20
C LEU A 134 21.78 -15.72 3.87
N SER A 135 21.25 -16.01 2.72
CA SER A 135 20.98 -17.37 2.29
C SER A 135 22.24 -18.18 2.01
N ARG A 136 23.38 -17.54 1.81
CA ARG A 136 24.69 -18.18 1.56
C ARG A 136 25.51 -18.42 2.82
N MET A 137 25.25 -17.71 3.89
CA MET A 137 26.06 -17.81 5.10
C MET A 137 26.06 -19.19 5.77
N PRO A 138 24.96 -19.95 5.82
CA PRO A 138 24.97 -21.26 6.47
C PRO A 138 25.79 -22.32 5.77
N SER A 139 26.13 -22.14 4.52
CA SER A 139 26.85 -23.15 3.74
C SER A 139 28.37 -23.08 3.88
N SER A 140 28.87 -22.16 4.67
CA SER A 140 30.30 -21.94 4.86
C SER A 140 30.93 -22.74 6.02
N ALA A 141 30.19 -23.67 6.58
CA ALA A 141 30.67 -24.55 7.63
C ALA A 141 31.60 -25.67 7.09
#